data_a0d30c6e6490765c76033607d8baed53
#
_entry.id   a0d30c6e6490765c76033607d8baed53
#
_cell.length_a   1.000
_cell.length_b   1.000
_cell.length_c   1.000
_cell.angle_alpha   90.00
_cell.angle_beta   90.00
_cell.angle_gamma   90.00
#
_symmetry.space_group_name_H-M   'P 1'
#
loop_
_entity.id
_entity.type
_entity.pdbx_description
1 polymer ?
#
loop_
_entity_poly.entity_id
_entity_poly.type
_entity_poly.pdbx_seq_one_letter_code
_entity_poly.pdbx_strand_id
1 'polypeptide(L)'
;GSEMCIRDSRMDVPFYFRRNPEPGEPTPIGGFYTQEDVKEMVAYAAERQIEIIPEIDMPAHSNAALAAYPELTCPIVKSYIGVIPGLGGGNSGVIYCAGKDSAFTFLQNVLDEVMALFPSRYIHLGGDEAQKGYWEKCPLCQARMKNEHLDNEEDLQGYFMKRMSDYVCSKGRKVIGWDELTNSSFLPEGVIIQGWRGLGTAALKAAEQGHPFIMTPARIMYLIRYQGPQWFEPQTYFGNNTLKDIYDYEPVQADWKPEYASLLMGVQASMWTEFCNKPEDVDYLVFPRLAALAEIAWTQPEKKDWTSFLKAMDIYNEHLTAKGIVYARSMYNIQHTVTPEDGALKVKLECIRPDAEIHYTTDGSEPDVSSCLLYTSPSPR
;
A
#
# COMPACT_ATOMS: atom_id res chain seq x y z
N GLY A 1 18.68 -8.54 6.84
CA GLY A 1 17.50 -8.15 7.54
C GLY A 1 16.59 -7.30 6.67
N SER A 2 15.30 -7.54 6.72
CA SER A 2 14.32 -6.69 6.05
C SER A 2 14.27 -5.30 6.70
N GLU A 3 13.66 -4.32 6.07
CA GLU A 3 13.40 -3.00 6.68
C GLU A 3 12.73 -3.10 8.05
N MET A 4 11.93 -4.13 8.26
CA MET A 4 11.33 -4.43 9.56
C MET A 4 12.36 -4.79 10.64
N CYS A 5 13.55 -5.22 10.26
CA CYS A 5 14.60 -5.62 11.18
C CYS A 5 15.46 -4.47 11.70
N ILE A 6 15.41 -3.31 11.05
CA ILE A 6 16.24 -2.14 11.38
C ILE A 6 15.32 -0.93 11.50
N ARG A 7 14.33 -1.00 12.39
CA ARG A 7 13.50 0.18 12.65
C ARG A 7 14.24 1.16 13.51
N ASP A 8 14.27 2.37 13.03
CA ASP A 8 14.76 3.50 13.78
C ASP A 8 13.83 3.83 14.95
N SER A 9 14.46 4.30 15.95
CA SER A 9 14.00 4.75 17.24
C SER A 9 13.10 5.97 17.27
N ARG A 10 12.79 6.55 16.16
CA ARG A 10 12.05 7.81 16.11
C ARG A 10 10.55 7.65 15.91
N MET A 11 10.02 6.45 16.12
CA MET A 11 8.58 6.17 16.08
C MET A 11 7.81 6.84 17.22
N ASP A 12 8.48 7.22 18.30
CA ASP A 12 7.95 8.03 19.39
C ASP A 12 7.77 9.52 19.04
N VAL A 13 8.38 9.95 17.92
CA VAL A 13 8.27 11.32 17.43
C VAL A 13 7.16 11.40 16.37
N PRO A 14 6.27 12.40 16.42
CA PRO A 14 5.26 12.59 15.38
C PRO A 14 5.88 12.60 13.99
N PHE A 15 5.20 11.99 13.01
CA PHE A 15 5.68 11.74 11.66
C PHE A 15 6.43 12.94 11.02
N TYR A 16 5.85 14.12 11.09
CA TYR A 16 6.43 15.32 10.46
C TYR A 16 7.69 15.85 11.14
N PHE A 17 8.04 15.36 12.33
CA PHE A 17 9.24 15.75 13.07
C PHE A 17 10.33 14.69 13.02
N ARG A 18 10.08 13.57 12.32
CA ARG A 18 11.09 12.53 12.13
C ARG A 18 12.15 13.02 11.17
N ARG A 19 13.39 12.70 11.45
CA ARG A 19 14.56 12.98 10.63
C ARG A 19 15.51 11.78 10.59
N ASN A 20 16.41 11.77 9.64
CA ASN A 20 17.47 10.78 9.65
C ASN A 20 18.30 10.88 10.93
N PRO A 21 18.66 9.75 11.56
CA PRO A 21 19.57 9.76 12.71
C PRO A 21 20.96 10.23 12.30
N GLU A 22 21.64 10.89 13.23
CA GLU A 22 23.06 11.23 13.08
C GLU A 22 23.94 10.00 13.38
N PRO A 23 25.17 9.94 12.85
CA PRO A 23 26.10 8.86 13.16
C PRO A 23 26.29 8.69 14.67
N GLY A 24 26.02 7.48 15.19
CA GLY A 24 26.15 7.17 16.61
C GLY A 24 24.97 7.64 17.49
N GLU A 25 23.91 8.17 16.91
CA GLU A 25 22.70 8.52 17.66
C GLU A 25 22.03 7.23 18.16
N PRO A 26 21.59 7.17 19.45
CA PRO A 26 20.89 6.00 19.97
C PRO A 26 19.60 5.70 19.21
N THR A 27 19.35 4.43 18.97
CA THR A 27 18.11 3.94 18.36
C THR A 27 17.32 3.13 19.41
N PRO A 28 16.49 3.77 20.25
CA PRO A 28 15.81 3.11 21.36
C PRO A 28 14.71 2.12 20.95
N ILE A 29 14.21 2.22 19.70
CA ILE A 29 13.23 1.29 19.16
C ILE A 29 13.87 0.51 18.01
N GLY A 30 13.93 -0.79 18.14
CA GLY A 30 14.44 -1.68 17.11
C GLY A 30 13.96 -3.10 17.37
N GLY A 31 14.00 -3.92 16.34
CA GLY A 31 13.62 -5.32 16.42
C GLY A 31 13.68 -6.00 15.06
N PHE A 32 13.58 -7.30 15.09
CA PHE A 32 13.48 -8.12 13.89
C PHE A 32 12.71 -9.40 14.21
N TYR A 33 12.14 -9.99 13.20
CA TYR A 33 11.58 -11.33 13.31
C TYR A 33 12.68 -12.37 13.14
N THR A 34 12.71 -13.34 14.06
CA THR A 34 13.57 -14.52 13.88
C THR A 34 12.98 -15.43 12.79
N GLN A 35 13.79 -16.36 12.29
CA GLN A 35 13.27 -17.36 11.34
C GLN A 35 12.14 -18.20 11.96
N GLU A 36 12.20 -18.43 13.27
CA GLU A 36 11.15 -19.18 14.00
C GLU A 36 9.86 -18.38 14.08
N ASP A 37 9.92 -17.07 14.34
CA ASP A 37 8.76 -16.20 14.30
C ASP A 37 8.09 -16.21 12.90
N VAL A 38 8.91 -16.17 11.85
CA VAL A 38 8.41 -16.24 10.47
C VAL A 38 7.72 -17.58 10.19
N LYS A 39 8.31 -18.70 10.62
CA LYS A 39 7.70 -20.03 10.48
C LYS A 39 6.38 -20.13 11.22
N GLU A 40 6.29 -19.57 12.43
CA GLU A 40 5.05 -19.52 13.20
C GLU A 40 3.97 -18.71 12.47
N MET A 41 4.32 -17.51 11.97
CA MET A 41 3.38 -16.68 11.19
C MET A 41 2.88 -17.40 9.93
N VAL A 42 3.77 -18.07 9.20
CA VAL A 42 3.41 -18.83 8.00
C VAL A 42 2.46 -20.00 8.35
N ALA A 43 2.77 -20.75 9.42
CA ALA A 43 1.91 -21.85 9.88
C ALA A 43 0.53 -21.34 10.33
N TYR A 44 0.50 -20.27 11.11
CA TYR A 44 -0.75 -19.64 11.57
C TYR A 44 -1.64 -19.18 10.41
N ALA A 45 -1.05 -18.58 9.37
CA ALA A 45 -1.77 -18.18 8.17
C ALA A 45 -2.29 -19.38 7.38
N ALA A 46 -1.47 -20.43 7.22
CA ALA A 46 -1.82 -21.64 6.49
C ALA A 46 -3.01 -22.38 7.11
N GLU A 47 -3.11 -22.45 8.44
CA GLU A 47 -4.28 -22.98 9.17
C GLU A 47 -5.58 -22.26 8.82
N ARG A 48 -5.47 -20.99 8.35
CA ARG A 48 -6.60 -20.13 7.96
C ARG A 48 -6.79 -20.02 6.46
N GLN A 49 -6.11 -20.87 5.69
CA GLN A 49 -6.11 -20.87 4.22
C GLN A 49 -5.61 -19.53 3.64
N ILE A 50 -4.69 -18.86 4.34
CA ILE A 50 -4.04 -17.63 3.92
C ILE A 50 -2.60 -17.95 3.50
N GLU A 51 -2.24 -17.57 2.29
CA GLU A 51 -0.86 -17.65 1.79
C GLU A 51 -0.13 -16.34 2.08
N ILE A 52 1.03 -16.41 2.73
CA ILE A 52 1.90 -15.25 2.91
C ILE A 52 2.86 -15.17 1.74
N ILE A 53 2.77 -14.10 0.96
CA ILE A 53 3.69 -13.79 -0.13
C ILE A 53 4.73 -12.81 0.40
N PRO A 54 6.02 -13.19 0.48
CA PRO A 54 7.06 -12.27 0.93
C PRO A 54 7.39 -11.24 -0.14
N GLU A 55 7.63 -9.99 0.28
CA GLU A 55 8.18 -8.94 -0.56
C GLU A 55 9.59 -8.58 -0.10
N ILE A 56 10.52 -8.58 -1.03
CA ILE A 56 11.89 -8.07 -0.86
C ILE A 56 12.08 -7.00 -1.93
N ASP A 57 11.84 -5.77 -1.55
CA ASP A 57 11.86 -4.65 -2.48
C ASP A 57 13.27 -4.34 -2.97
N MET A 58 13.38 -4.07 -4.26
CA MET A 58 14.60 -3.76 -4.98
C MET A 58 14.30 -3.06 -6.31
N PRO A 59 15.15 -2.16 -6.82
CA PRO A 59 16.41 -1.72 -6.22
C PRO A 59 16.26 -0.61 -5.18
N ALA A 60 15.07 -0.02 -5.06
CA ALA A 60 14.73 1.02 -4.10
C ALA A 60 14.18 0.45 -2.78
N HIS A 61 13.64 1.31 -1.91
CA HIS A 61 13.16 0.97 -0.56
C HIS A 61 14.12 0.09 0.25
N SER A 62 15.41 0.22 -0.05
CA SER A 62 16.51 -0.61 0.44
C SER A 62 17.41 0.11 1.46
N ASN A 63 16.96 1.27 1.95
CA ASN A 63 17.77 2.13 2.82
C ASN A 63 18.32 1.40 4.05
N ALA A 64 17.49 0.59 4.72
CA ALA A 64 17.93 -0.14 5.91
C ALA A 64 19.03 -1.17 5.58
N ALA A 65 18.89 -1.89 4.47
CA ALA A 65 19.90 -2.84 4.01
C ALA A 65 21.19 -2.10 3.61
N LEU A 66 21.09 -0.96 2.92
CA LEU A 66 22.23 -0.19 2.48
C LEU A 66 22.92 0.58 3.62
N ALA A 67 22.21 0.89 4.71
CA ALA A 67 22.83 1.39 5.94
C ALA A 67 23.70 0.30 6.60
N ALA A 68 23.30 -0.96 6.53
CA ALA A 68 24.07 -2.09 7.05
C ALA A 68 25.18 -2.56 6.10
N TYR A 69 24.97 -2.44 4.78
CA TYR A 69 25.88 -2.90 3.73
C TYR A 69 26.14 -1.80 2.69
N PRO A 70 26.79 -0.69 3.08
CA PRO A 70 26.99 0.47 2.21
C PRO A 70 27.84 0.17 0.97
N GLU A 71 28.62 -0.91 0.99
CA GLU A 71 29.39 -1.38 -0.14
C GLU A 71 28.54 -1.84 -1.33
N LEU A 72 27.24 -2.08 -1.13
CA LEU A 72 26.29 -2.47 -2.21
C LEU A 72 25.77 -1.25 -3.00
N THR A 73 26.04 -0.04 -2.53
CA THR A 73 25.68 1.20 -3.22
C THR A 73 26.62 1.56 -4.34
N CYS A 74 26.26 2.54 -5.15
CA CYS A 74 27.16 3.12 -6.14
C CYS A 74 28.41 3.70 -5.47
N PRO A 75 29.62 3.49 -6.01
CA PRO A 75 30.89 3.94 -5.39
C PRO A 75 31.01 5.46 -5.27
N ILE A 76 30.14 6.20 -5.92
CA ILE A 76 30.06 7.66 -5.85
C ILE A 76 29.25 8.17 -4.64
N VAL A 77 28.50 7.28 -3.96
CA VAL A 77 27.81 7.60 -2.70
C VAL A 77 28.88 7.73 -1.61
N LYS A 78 29.06 8.94 -1.08
CA LYS A 78 30.07 9.26 -0.05
C LYS A 78 29.46 9.70 1.26
N SER A 79 28.16 10.00 1.26
CA SER A 79 27.43 10.39 2.46
C SER A 79 27.17 9.19 3.37
N TYR A 80 27.05 9.47 4.65
CA TYR A 80 26.52 8.49 5.60
C TYR A 80 25.11 8.09 5.22
N ILE A 81 24.82 6.80 5.32
CA ILE A 81 23.51 6.23 5.07
C ILE A 81 22.91 5.84 6.42
N GLY A 82 22.02 6.69 6.94
CA GLY A 82 21.24 6.37 8.13
C GLY A 82 19.95 5.63 7.76
N VAL A 83 19.39 4.89 8.71
CA VAL A 83 18.07 4.28 8.54
C VAL A 83 17.00 5.35 8.60
N ILE A 84 16.16 5.43 7.60
CA ILE A 84 15.07 6.42 7.53
C ILE A 84 13.94 5.99 8.46
N PRO A 85 13.52 6.85 9.41
CA PRO A 85 12.57 6.48 10.46
C PRO A 85 11.11 6.54 9.98
N GLY A 86 10.71 5.64 9.09
CA GLY A 86 9.33 5.55 8.62
C GLY A 86 8.81 6.87 8.03
N LEU A 87 9.61 7.54 7.21
CA LEU A 87 9.23 8.81 6.56
C LEU A 87 8.41 8.60 5.28
N GLY A 88 7.70 7.49 5.14
CA GLY A 88 6.86 7.17 4.00
C GLY A 88 7.50 7.59 2.68
N GLY A 89 7.52 6.81 1.66
CA GLY A 89 8.14 7.20 0.39
C GLY A 89 9.52 7.88 0.53
N GLY A 90 10.08 7.91 1.73
CA GLY A 90 11.36 8.50 2.09
C GLY A 90 12.50 7.79 1.40
N ASN A 91 12.40 7.79 0.09
CA ASN A 91 13.42 7.29 -0.78
C ASN A 91 14.64 8.19 -0.61
N SER A 92 15.68 7.64 0.00
CA SER A 92 16.93 8.37 0.22
C SER A 92 17.64 8.74 -1.09
N GLY A 93 17.13 8.31 -2.24
CA GLY A 93 17.82 8.36 -3.53
C GLY A 93 19.00 7.38 -3.61
N VAL A 94 19.35 6.71 -2.51
CA VAL A 94 20.41 5.69 -2.47
C VAL A 94 19.75 4.33 -2.62
N ILE A 95 20.05 3.69 -3.73
CA ILE A 95 19.53 2.38 -4.12
C ILE A 95 20.66 1.41 -4.43
N TYR A 96 20.38 0.11 -4.56
CA TYR A 96 21.39 -0.86 -4.96
C TYR A 96 22.07 -0.47 -6.26
N CYS A 97 23.39 -0.67 -6.33
CA CYS A 97 24.15 -0.38 -7.52
C CYS A 97 23.93 -1.46 -8.59
N ALA A 98 23.24 -1.12 -9.67
CA ALA A 98 23.01 -2.04 -10.78
C ALA A 98 24.27 -2.44 -11.57
N GLY A 99 25.36 -1.70 -11.39
CA GLY A 99 26.67 -2.01 -11.98
C GLY A 99 27.48 -3.04 -11.20
N LYS A 100 27.09 -3.39 -9.96
CA LYS A 100 27.85 -4.32 -9.09
C LYS A 100 27.22 -5.70 -9.06
N ASP A 101 27.95 -6.74 -9.45
CA ASP A 101 27.50 -8.13 -9.33
C ASP A 101 27.37 -8.57 -7.85
N SER A 102 28.13 -7.97 -6.93
CA SER A 102 27.98 -8.22 -5.51
C SER A 102 26.60 -7.85 -4.96
N ALA A 103 25.94 -6.84 -5.50
CA ALA A 103 24.57 -6.48 -5.11
C ALA A 103 23.58 -7.60 -5.52
N PHE A 104 23.71 -8.13 -6.73
CA PHE A 104 22.89 -9.26 -7.18
C PHE A 104 23.14 -10.51 -6.36
N THR A 105 24.42 -10.85 -6.09
CA THR A 105 24.75 -12.03 -5.28
C THR A 105 24.20 -11.90 -3.85
N PHE A 106 24.29 -10.73 -3.25
CA PHE A 106 23.71 -10.45 -1.94
C PHE A 106 22.18 -10.71 -1.96
N LEU A 107 21.48 -10.12 -2.92
CA LEU A 107 20.03 -10.27 -3.03
C LEU A 107 19.60 -11.72 -3.34
N GLN A 108 20.37 -12.43 -4.15
CA GLN A 108 20.14 -13.87 -4.41
C GLN A 108 20.25 -14.69 -3.12
N ASN A 109 21.24 -14.42 -2.27
CA ASN A 109 21.40 -15.10 -0.98
C ASN A 109 20.23 -14.77 -0.03
N VAL A 110 19.76 -13.52 0.00
CA VAL A 110 18.57 -13.12 0.76
C VAL A 110 17.35 -13.87 0.26
N LEU A 111 17.16 -13.93 -1.06
CA LEU A 111 16.01 -14.62 -1.66
C LEU A 111 16.05 -16.14 -1.42
N ASP A 112 17.23 -16.78 -1.39
CA ASP A 112 17.35 -18.19 -1.05
C ASP A 112 16.85 -18.46 0.37
N GLU A 113 17.21 -17.62 1.34
CA GLU A 113 16.72 -17.71 2.71
C GLU A 113 15.21 -17.48 2.80
N VAL A 114 14.71 -16.43 2.12
CA VAL A 114 13.28 -16.11 2.07
C VAL A 114 12.48 -17.27 1.45
N MET A 115 12.94 -17.83 0.33
CA MET A 115 12.25 -18.94 -0.32
C MET A 115 12.27 -20.23 0.51
N ALA A 116 13.24 -20.41 1.41
CA ALA A 116 13.25 -21.52 2.34
C ALA A 116 12.23 -21.34 3.50
N LEU A 117 11.93 -20.10 3.88
CA LEU A 117 11.00 -19.78 4.97
C LEU A 117 9.54 -19.71 4.50
N PHE A 118 9.31 -19.20 3.28
CA PHE A 118 7.97 -18.98 2.74
C PHE A 118 7.64 -20.01 1.66
N PRO A 119 6.63 -20.86 1.86
CA PRO A 119 6.23 -21.88 0.89
C PRO A 119 5.50 -21.32 -0.33
N SER A 120 5.12 -20.02 -0.32
CA SER A 120 4.43 -19.37 -1.41
C SER A 120 5.14 -19.61 -2.75
N ARG A 121 4.36 -19.92 -3.76
CA ARG A 121 4.89 -19.97 -5.12
C ARG A 121 5.23 -18.60 -5.70
N TYR A 122 4.80 -17.53 -5.04
CA TYR A 122 5.02 -16.15 -5.44
C TYR A 122 6.06 -15.48 -4.55
N ILE A 123 6.91 -14.66 -5.16
CA ILE A 123 7.85 -13.75 -4.48
C ILE A 123 7.63 -12.37 -5.09
N HIS A 124 7.38 -11.38 -4.25
CA HIS A 124 7.29 -10.00 -4.70
C HIS A 124 8.67 -9.34 -4.62
N LEU A 125 9.12 -8.72 -5.71
CA LEU A 125 10.45 -8.12 -5.81
C LEU A 125 10.41 -6.58 -5.77
N GLY A 126 9.25 -5.97 -5.53
CA GLY A 126 9.12 -4.51 -5.51
C GLY A 126 9.26 -3.89 -6.89
N GLY A 127 10.16 -2.93 -7.02
CA GLY A 127 10.49 -2.27 -8.28
C GLY A 127 9.97 -0.83 -8.38
N ASP A 128 9.31 -0.34 -7.33
CA ASP A 128 8.71 0.99 -7.27
C ASP A 128 9.72 2.07 -6.86
N GLU A 129 9.37 3.29 -7.22
CA GLU A 129 9.98 4.56 -6.78
C GLU A 129 11.52 4.65 -6.86
N ALA A 130 12.16 3.87 -7.71
CA ALA A 130 13.61 3.85 -7.87
C ALA A 130 14.13 5.19 -8.43
N GLN A 131 14.79 5.98 -7.59
CA GLN A 131 15.43 7.23 -7.98
C GLN A 131 16.81 6.95 -8.58
N LYS A 132 16.97 7.23 -9.86
CA LYS A 132 18.12 6.78 -10.66
C LYS A 132 19.28 7.79 -10.72
N GLY A 133 19.20 8.93 -10.00
CA GLY A 133 20.18 10.00 -10.07
C GLY A 133 21.62 9.60 -9.72
N TYR A 134 21.83 8.55 -8.92
CA TYR A 134 23.16 7.97 -8.72
C TYR A 134 23.57 7.05 -9.87
N TRP A 135 22.65 6.31 -10.48
CA TRP A 135 22.97 5.44 -11.62
C TRP A 135 23.44 6.23 -12.84
N GLU A 136 22.82 7.39 -13.10
CA GLU A 136 23.20 8.30 -14.17
C GLU A 136 24.67 8.73 -14.12
N LYS A 137 25.22 8.84 -12.90
CA LYS A 137 26.58 9.33 -12.64
C LYS A 137 27.55 8.22 -12.25
N CYS A 138 27.06 7.02 -12.00
CA CYS A 138 27.88 5.90 -11.53
C CYS A 138 28.64 5.24 -12.68
N PRO A 139 29.98 5.22 -12.68
CA PRO A 139 30.74 4.62 -13.77
C PRO A 139 30.45 3.13 -13.94
N LEU A 140 30.10 2.41 -12.88
CA LEU A 140 29.77 0.98 -12.96
C LEU A 140 28.41 0.76 -13.60
N CYS A 141 27.40 1.58 -13.25
CA CYS A 141 26.08 1.51 -13.87
C CYS A 141 26.15 1.88 -15.35
N GLN A 142 26.86 2.96 -15.71
CA GLN A 142 27.03 3.36 -17.10
C GLN A 142 27.82 2.31 -17.92
N ALA A 143 28.84 1.68 -17.32
CA ALA A 143 29.53 0.55 -17.97
C ALA A 143 28.61 -0.64 -18.17
N ARG A 144 27.73 -0.96 -17.21
CA ARG A 144 26.72 -2.00 -17.32
C ARG A 144 25.75 -1.71 -18.47
N MET A 145 25.22 -0.49 -18.51
CA MET A 145 24.32 -0.07 -19.60
C MET A 145 24.96 -0.25 -20.97
N LYS A 146 26.20 0.20 -21.13
CA LYS A 146 26.96 0.03 -22.37
C LYS A 146 27.15 -1.44 -22.76
N ASN A 147 27.52 -2.27 -21.81
CA ASN A 147 27.81 -3.70 -22.05
C ASN A 147 26.56 -4.51 -22.37
N GLU A 148 25.45 -4.16 -21.77
CA GLU A 148 24.16 -4.84 -21.94
C GLU A 148 23.29 -4.16 -23.04
N HIS A 149 23.81 -3.12 -23.71
CA HIS A 149 23.11 -2.37 -24.75
C HIS A 149 21.78 -1.76 -24.28
N LEU A 150 21.77 -1.14 -23.11
CA LEU A 150 20.61 -0.49 -22.50
C LEU A 150 20.63 1.00 -22.85
N ASP A 151 19.46 1.55 -23.23
CA ASP A 151 19.35 2.91 -23.74
C ASP A 151 19.31 3.97 -22.63
N ASN A 152 18.75 3.61 -21.46
CA ASN A 152 18.51 4.55 -20.36
C ASN A 152 18.45 3.81 -19.00
N GLU A 153 18.30 4.55 -17.92
CA GLU A 153 18.26 4.00 -16.57
C GLU A 153 16.95 3.26 -16.26
N GLU A 154 15.86 3.49 -17.01
CA GLU A 154 14.65 2.65 -16.90
C GLU A 154 14.94 1.24 -17.43
N ASP A 155 15.66 1.13 -18.55
CA ASP A 155 16.10 -0.15 -19.09
C ASP A 155 17.13 -0.83 -18.15
N LEU A 156 17.99 -0.04 -17.48
CA LEU A 156 18.89 -0.58 -16.46
C LEU A 156 18.10 -1.17 -15.28
N GLN A 157 17.02 -0.52 -14.87
CA GLN A 157 16.12 -1.09 -13.86
C GLN A 157 15.43 -2.35 -14.37
N GLY A 158 14.96 -2.34 -15.61
CA GLY A 158 14.39 -3.52 -16.25
C GLY A 158 15.37 -4.70 -16.28
N TYR A 159 16.64 -4.45 -16.66
CA TYR A 159 17.72 -5.43 -16.60
C TYR A 159 17.92 -5.96 -15.17
N PHE A 160 17.96 -5.06 -14.18
CA PHE A 160 18.12 -5.45 -12.78
C PHE A 160 16.99 -6.39 -12.35
N MET A 161 15.75 -5.98 -12.58
CA MET A 161 14.57 -6.74 -12.20
C MET A 161 14.47 -8.05 -12.97
N LYS A 162 14.80 -8.04 -14.27
CA LYS A 162 14.83 -9.27 -15.07
C LYS A 162 15.83 -10.29 -14.52
N ARG A 163 17.05 -9.86 -14.20
CA ARG A 163 18.09 -10.74 -13.65
C ARG A 163 17.67 -11.37 -12.32
N MET A 164 17.00 -10.62 -11.46
CA MET A 164 16.49 -11.13 -10.18
C MET A 164 15.27 -12.03 -10.40
N SER A 165 14.38 -11.67 -11.32
CA SER A 165 13.22 -12.49 -11.69
C SER A 165 13.64 -13.84 -12.27
N ASP A 166 14.61 -13.84 -13.20
CA ASP A 166 15.18 -15.08 -13.78
C ASP A 166 15.73 -16.00 -12.68
N TYR A 167 16.39 -15.41 -11.67
CA TYR A 167 16.88 -16.16 -10.52
C TYR A 167 15.76 -16.83 -9.73
N VAL A 168 14.73 -16.07 -9.36
CA VAL A 168 13.55 -16.57 -8.63
C VAL A 168 12.81 -17.64 -9.44
N CYS A 169 12.64 -17.42 -10.74
CA CYS A 169 12.01 -18.38 -11.65
C CYS A 169 12.82 -19.67 -11.78
N SER A 170 14.17 -19.59 -11.77
CA SER A 170 15.04 -20.77 -11.79
C SER A 170 14.87 -21.67 -10.57
N LYS A 171 14.35 -21.13 -9.47
CA LYS A 171 14.00 -21.86 -8.24
C LYS A 171 12.54 -22.38 -8.24
N GLY A 172 11.83 -22.26 -9.37
CA GLY A 172 10.45 -22.73 -9.53
C GLY A 172 9.38 -21.82 -8.93
N ARG A 173 9.72 -20.56 -8.61
CA ARG A 173 8.79 -19.57 -8.09
C ARG A 173 8.33 -18.62 -9.21
N LYS A 174 7.27 -17.84 -8.96
CA LYS A 174 6.76 -16.77 -9.82
C LYS A 174 7.02 -15.42 -9.19
N VAL A 175 7.21 -14.42 -10.02
CA VAL A 175 7.54 -13.06 -9.56
C VAL A 175 6.32 -12.15 -9.67
N ILE A 176 6.13 -11.32 -8.65
CA ILE A 176 5.24 -10.16 -8.65
C ILE A 176 6.13 -8.92 -8.54
N GLY A 177 5.74 -7.83 -9.18
CA GLY A 177 6.39 -6.53 -8.99
C GLY A 177 5.44 -5.37 -9.27
N TRP A 178 5.83 -4.19 -8.79
CA TRP A 178 5.04 -2.98 -8.96
C TRP A 178 4.97 -2.52 -10.42
N ASP A 179 4.00 -1.71 -10.73
CA ASP A 179 3.70 -1.33 -12.12
C ASP A 179 4.77 -0.48 -12.82
N GLU A 180 5.76 0.06 -12.09
CA GLU A 180 6.93 0.72 -12.67
C GLU A 180 7.75 -0.20 -13.57
N LEU A 181 7.69 -1.52 -13.34
CA LEU A 181 8.36 -2.48 -14.22
C LEU A 181 7.93 -2.32 -15.69
N THR A 182 6.70 -1.86 -15.92
CA THR A 182 6.18 -1.62 -17.27
C THR A 182 6.82 -0.42 -17.98
N ASN A 183 7.64 0.38 -17.29
CA ASN A 183 8.34 1.51 -17.89
C ASN A 183 9.52 1.07 -18.77
N SER A 184 10.11 -0.10 -18.47
CA SER A 184 11.21 -0.67 -19.22
C SER A 184 10.73 -1.52 -20.39
N SER A 185 11.54 -1.60 -21.43
CA SER A 185 11.38 -2.57 -22.53
C SER A 185 11.79 -4.00 -22.15
N PHE A 186 12.43 -4.18 -20.98
CA PHE A 186 12.95 -5.46 -20.46
C PHE A 186 12.04 -6.08 -19.40
N LEU A 187 10.72 -6.01 -19.59
CA LEU A 187 9.78 -6.63 -18.65
C LEU A 187 10.00 -8.15 -18.60
N PRO A 188 10.20 -8.74 -17.39
CA PRO A 188 10.42 -10.18 -17.27
C PRO A 188 9.22 -10.98 -17.77
N GLU A 189 9.47 -12.07 -18.50
CA GLU A 189 8.39 -12.94 -19.00
C GLU A 189 7.61 -13.56 -17.85
N GLY A 190 6.28 -13.52 -17.93
CA GLY A 190 5.39 -14.12 -16.93
C GLY A 190 5.35 -13.42 -15.58
N VAL A 191 5.97 -12.24 -15.45
CA VAL A 191 5.86 -11.41 -14.25
C VAL A 191 4.41 -10.97 -14.06
N ILE A 192 3.97 -10.95 -12.80
CA ILE A 192 2.66 -10.43 -12.40
C ILE A 192 2.85 -8.97 -12.00
N ILE A 193 2.06 -8.08 -12.57
CA ILE A 193 2.18 -6.64 -12.31
C ILE A 193 1.16 -6.21 -11.28
N GLN A 194 1.61 -5.57 -10.22
CA GLN A 194 0.75 -4.98 -9.21
C GLN A 194 0.55 -3.48 -9.49
N GLY A 195 -0.66 -3.15 -9.94
CA GLY A 195 -1.01 -1.79 -10.37
C GLY A 195 -1.43 -0.92 -9.19
N TRP A 196 -0.59 0.04 -8.79
CA TRP A 196 -0.85 0.90 -7.64
C TRP A 196 -1.01 2.38 -8.00
N ARG A 197 -0.36 2.84 -9.07
CA ARG A 197 -0.33 4.27 -9.39
C ARG A 197 -1.71 4.81 -9.77
N GLY A 198 -2.10 5.88 -9.11
CA GLY A 198 -3.36 6.58 -9.34
C GLY A 198 -4.60 5.73 -9.04
N LEU A 199 -5.38 5.46 -10.06
CA LEU A 199 -6.55 4.56 -10.04
C LEU A 199 -6.23 3.17 -10.60
N GLY A 200 -4.95 2.82 -10.73
CA GLY A 200 -4.48 1.55 -11.28
C GLY A 200 -4.34 1.53 -12.80
N THR A 201 -4.36 2.70 -13.45
CA THR A 201 -4.23 2.81 -14.93
C THR A 201 -2.92 2.24 -15.48
N ALA A 202 -1.88 2.17 -14.66
CA ALA A 202 -0.62 1.53 -15.07
C ALA A 202 -0.76 0.01 -15.26
N ALA A 203 -1.73 -0.65 -14.61
CA ALA A 203 -2.04 -2.05 -14.86
C ALA A 203 -2.61 -2.29 -16.28
N LEU A 204 -3.23 -1.27 -16.89
CA LEU A 204 -3.67 -1.35 -18.29
C LEU A 204 -2.49 -1.68 -19.23
N LYS A 205 -1.35 -1.02 -19.01
CA LYS A 205 -0.15 -1.27 -19.82
C LYS A 205 0.35 -2.72 -19.68
N ALA A 206 0.27 -3.28 -18.46
CA ALA A 206 0.58 -4.69 -18.24
C ALA A 206 -0.39 -5.61 -18.99
N ALA A 207 -1.70 -5.33 -18.93
CA ALA A 207 -2.72 -6.09 -19.66
C ALA A 207 -2.55 -6.01 -21.19
N GLU A 208 -2.20 -4.83 -21.72
CA GLU A 208 -1.89 -4.63 -23.13
C GLU A 208 -0.69 -5.46 -23.59
N GLN A 209 0.26 -5.70 -22.72
CA GLN A 209 1.44 -6.54 -22.93
C GLN A 209 1.18 -8.03 -22.64
N GLY A 210 -0.04 -8.40 -22.23
CA GLY A 210 -0.43 -9.77 -21.95
C GLY A 210 0.04 -10.30 -20.58
N HIS A 211 0.45 -9.43 -19.65
CA HIS A 211 0.84 -9.82 -18.30
C HIS A 211 -0.36 -9.93 -17.36
N PRO A 212 -0.41 -10.95 -16.50
CA PRO A 212 -1.35 -10.98 -15.38
C PRO A 212 -1.12 -9.78 -14.45
N PHE A 213 -2.19 -9.28 -13.84
CA PHE A 213 -2.08 -8.13 -12.94
C PHE A 213 -2.98 -8.24 -11.71
N ILE A 214 -2.60 -7.50 -10.67
CA ILE A 214 -3.34 -7.31 -9.42
C ILE A 214 -3.64 -5.82 -9.29
N MET A 215 -4.87 -5.47 -8.88
CA MET A 215 -5.27 -4.07 -8.69
C MET A 215 -5.15 -3.67 -7.22
N THR A 216 -4.29 -2.69 -6.95
CA THR A 216 -4.14 -2.05 -5.63
C THR A 216 -3.99 -0.53 -5.73
N PRO A 217 -4.92 0.16 -6.42
CA PRO A 217 -4.75 1.58 -6.73
C PRO A 217 -4.65 2.44 -5.47
N ALA A 218 -3.60 3.25 -5.38
CA ALA A 218 -3.27 4.03 -4.19
C ALA A 218 -4.38 5.01 -3.76
N ARG A 219 -5.19 5.47 -4.70
CA ARG A 219 -6.30 6.38 -4.39
C ARG A 219 -7.49 5.70 -3.72
N ILE A 220 -7.64 4.39 -3.91
CA ILE A 220 -8.80 3.62 -3.44
C ILE A 220 -8.40 2.55 -2.43
N MET A 221 -7.27 1.85 -2.67
CA MET A 221 -6.90 0.65 -1.90
C MET A 221 -5.80 0.87 -0.88
N TYR A 222 -5.25 2.10 -0.76
CA TYR A 222 -4.29 2.39 0.30
C TYR A 222 -5.03 2.77 1.59
N LEU A 223 -5.04 1.85 2.54
CA LEU A 223 -5.79 2.00 3.79
C LEU A 223 -5.13 2.95 4.81
N ILE A 224 -4.03 3.59 4.43
CA ILE A 224 -3.36 4.64 5.20
C ILE A 224 -4.01 6.02 5.06
N ARG A 225 -5.16 6.12 4.37
CA ARG A 225 -5.85 7.38 4.15
C ARG A 225 -7.00 7.56 5.14
N TYR A 226 -7.45 8.79 5.31
CA TYR A 226 -8.62 9.11 6.13
C TYR A 226 -9.87 8.37 5.64
N GLN A 227 -10.66 7.87 6.56
CA GLN A 227 -11.91 7.16 6.26
C GLN A 227 -13.13 8.10 6.21
N GLY A 228 -12.94 9.33 6.61
CA GLY A 228 -13.93 10.40 6.64
C GLY A 228 -13.26 11.76 6.72
N PRO A 229 -13.98 12.82 7.14
CA PRO A 229 -13.41 14.16 7.29
C PRO A 229 -12.22 14.16 8.24
N GLN A 230 -11.11 14.70 7.77
CA GLN A 230 -9.81 14.67 8.44
C GLN A 230 -9.83 15.10 9.91
N TRP A 231 -10.67 16.10 10.25
CA TRP A 231 -10.76 16.61 11.62
C TRP A 231 -11.43 15.68 12.63
N PHE A 232 -12.04 14.59 12.18
CA PHE A 232 -12.61 13.54 13.04
C PHE A 232 -11.75 12.30 13.11
N GLU A 233 -10.63 12.26 12.37
CA GLU A 233 -9.81 11.08 12.20
C GLU A 233 -8.45 11.23 12.92
N PRO A 234 -7.86 10.15 13.41
CA PRO A 234 -6.46 10.15 13.79
C PRO A 234 -5.59 10.58 12.60
N GLN A 235 -4.48 11.24 12.91
CA GLN A 235 -3.55 11.68 11.86
C GLN A 235 -3.04 10.49 11.03
N THR A 236 -3.16 10.62 9.71
CA THR A 236 -2.65 9.64 8.77
C THR A 236 -2.25 10.33 7.45
N TYR A 237 -2.03 9.56 6.38
CA TYR A 237 -1.64 10.07 5.08
C TYR A 237 -2.78 10.88 4.44
N PHE A 238 -2.43 11.87 3.62
CA PHE A 238 -3.40 12.79 3.02
C PHE A 238 -4.43 12.11 2.10
N GLY A 239 -5.59 12.73 1.97
CA GLY A 239 -6.69 12.29 1.12
C GLY A 239 -7.63 11.31 1.83
N ASN A 240 -8.85 11.26 1.33
CA ASN A 240 -9.90 10.40 1.85
C ASN A 240 -10.03 9.13 1.00
N ASN A 241 -10.39 8.07 1.67
CA ASN A 241 -10.66 6.75 1.10
C ASN A 241 -11.72 6.08 1.99
N THR A 242 -12.98 6.37 1.69
CA THR A 242 -14.09 5.93 2.51
C THR A 242 -14.46 4.47 2.24
N LEU A 243 -15.26 3.89 3.13
CA LEU A 243 -15.86 2.56 2.93
C LEU A 243 -16.61 2.48 1.59
N LYS A 244 -17.32 3.55 1.22
CA LYS A 244 -18.11 3.63 -0.03
C LYS A 244 -17.21 3.69 -1.26
N ASP A 245 -16.10 4.42 -1.20
CA ASP A 245 -15.14 4.51 -2.32
C ASP A 245 -14.57 3.13 -2.69
N ILE A 246 -14.25 2.31 -1.67
CA ILE A 246 -13.78 0.94 -1.92
C ILE A 246 -14.92 0.07 -2.47
N TYR A 247 -16.10 0.15 -1.86
CA TYR A 247 -17.25 -0.63 -2.31
C TYR A 247 -17.65 -0.35 -3.76
N ASP A 248 -17.55 0.90 -4.19
CA ASP A 248 -17.92 1.33 -5.55
C ASP A 248 -16.85 1.03 -6.59
N TYR A 249 -15.64 0.70 -6.16
CA TYR A 249 -14.54 0.47 -7.09
C TYR A 249 -14.77 -0.78 -7.95
N GLU A 250 -14.51 -0.64 -9.25
CA GLU A 250 -14.50 -1.76 -10.20
C GLU A 250 -13.07 -2.00 -10.69
N PRO A 251 -12.52 -3.20 -10.46
CA PRO A 251 -11.11 -3.50 -10.79
C PRO A 251 -10.80 -3.44 -12.29
N VAL A 252 -11.75 -3.82 -13.14
CA VAL A 252 -11.64 -3.68 -14.60
C VAL A 252 -12.45 -2.46 -15.00
N GLN A 253 -11.78 -1.43 -15.49
CA GLN A 253 -12.44 -0.18 -15.86
C GLN A 253 -13.31 -0.39 -17.10
N ALA A 254 -14.46 0.33 -17.17
CA ALA A 254 -15.46 0.14 -18.21
C ALA A 254 -14.97 0.43 -19.64
N ASP A 255 -13.91 1.22 -19.78
CA ASP A 255 -13.27 1.57 -21.04
C ASP A 255 -12.15 0.61 -21.46
N TRP A 256 -11.87 -0.41 -20.64
CA TRP A 256 -10.86 -1.42 -20.96
C TRP A 256 -11.45 -2.51 -21.87
N LYS A 257 -10.59 -3.15 -22.65
CA LYS A 257 -11.01 -4.28 -23.48
C LYS A 257 -11.46 -5.45 -22.61
N PRO A 258 -12.59 -6.10 -22.94
CA PRO A 258 -13.14 -7.19 -22.11
C PRO A 258 -12.15 -8.35 -21.87
N GLU A 259 -11.27 -8.64 -22.84
CA GLU A 259 -10.27 -9.70 -22.72
C GLU A 259 -9.28 -9.47 -21.56
N TYR A 260 -9.06 -8.22 -21.12
CA TYR A 260 -8.15 -7.91 -20.03
C TYR A 260 -8.66 -8.40 -18.67
N ALA A 261 -9.98 -8.60 -18.53
CA ALA A 261 -10.56 -9.18 -17.33
C ALA A 261 -9.98 -10.58 -17.02
N SER A 262 -9.62 -11.34 -18.05
CA SER A 262 -9.02 -12.68 -17.89
C SER A 262 -7.59 -12.66 -17.31
N LEU A 263 -6.91 -11.51 -17.36
CA LEU A 263 -5.58 -11.30 -16.82
C LEU A 263 -5.59 -10.76 -15.39
N LEU A 264 -6.75 -10.27 -14.91
CA LEU A 264 -6.91 -9.82 -13.53
C LEU A 264 -6.85 -11.02 -12.58
N MET A 265 -5.87 -11.03 -11.69
CA MET A 265 -5.73 -12.08 -10.67
C MET A 265 -6.54 -11.77 -9.41
N GLY A 266 -6.82 -10.50 -9.15
CA GLY A 266 -7.57 -10.05 -7.98
C GLY A 266 -7.30 -8.61 -7.60
N VAL A 267 -7.80 -8.27 -6.41
CA VAL A 267 -7.64 -6.95 -5.80
C VAL A 267 -6.87 -7.07 -4.50
N GLN A 268 -6.14 -6.02 -4.14
CA GLN A 268 -5.40 -5.94 -2.89
C GLN A 268 -5.58 -4.56 -2.26
N ALA A 269 -5.67 -4.51 -0.94
CA ALA A 269 -5.47 -3.27 -0.20
C ALA A 269 -4.05 -3.23 0.38
N SER A 270 -3.46 -2.05 0.40
CA SER A 270 -2.13 -1.82 0.97
C SER A 270 -2.25 -1.04 2.27
N MET A 271 -1.57 -1.54 3.30
CA MET A 271 -1.49 -0.92 4.61
C MET A 271 -0.03 -0.62 4.94
N TRP A 272 0.36 0.64 4.77
CA TRP A 272 1.68 1.15 5.11
C TRP A 272 1.67 1.71 6.54
N THR A 273 2.75 1.55 7.28
CA THR A 273 2.74 1.74 8.73
C THR A 273 3.40 3.04 9.21
N GLU A 274 3.62 4.02 8.34
CA GLU A 274 4.28 5.28 8.68
C GLU A 274 3.59 6.03 9.83
N PHE A 275 2.27 5.88 9.94
CA PHE A 275 1.46 6.53 10.97
C PHE A 275 0.99 5.59 12.07
N CYS A 276 1.42 4.32 12.04
CA CYS A 276 1.02 3.31 13.03
C CYS A 276 2.10 3.16 14.09
N ASN A 277 1.80 3.53 15.31
CA ASN A 277 2.71 3.38 16.47
C ASN A 277 2.38 2.14 17.31
N LYS A 278 1.18 1.61 17.17
CA LYS A 278 0.66 0.47 17.93
C LYS A 278 -0.31 -0.35 17.08
N PRO A 279 -0.60 -1.62 17.44
CA PRO A 279 -1.49 -2.50 16.66
C PRO A 279 -2.89 -1.92 16.45
N GLU A 280 -3.44 -1.20 17.41
CA GLU A 280 -4.78 -0.60 17.32
C GLU A 280 -4.86 0.46 16.20
N ASP A 281 -3.74 1.11 15.86
CA ASP A 281 -3.69 2.07 14.75
C ASP A 281 -3.86 1.34 13.41
N VAL A 282 -3.27 0.14 13.29
CA VAL A 282 -3.46 -0.73 12.12
C VAL A 282 -4.91 -1.20 12.03
N ASP A 283 -5.47 -1.70 13.12
CA ASP A 283 -6.85 -2.14 13.19
C ASP A 283 -7.81 -1.02 12.77
N TYR A 284 -7.64 0.17 13.33
CA TYR A 284 -8.44 1.35 12.99
C TYR A 284 -8.39 1.69 11.50
N LEU A 285 -7.21 1.68 10.90
CA LEU A 285 -7.03 2.02 9.50
C LEU A 285 -7.53 0.93 8.55
N VAL A 286 -7.45 -0.32 8.93
CA VAL A 286 -7.88 -1.47 8.12
C VAL A 286 -9.40 -1.67 8.18
N PHE A 287 -9.98 -1.61 9.39
CA PHE A 287 -11.39 -1.89 9.61
C PHE A 287 -12.24 -0.62 9.68
N PRO A 288 -13.45 -0.63 9.09
CA PRO A 288 -14.14 -1.77 8.45
C PRO A 288 -13.85 -1.92 6.93
N ARG A 289 -12.98 -1.10 6.34
CA ARG A 289 -12.76 -1.04 4.88
C ARG A 289 -12.33 -2.37 4.25
N LEU A 290 -11.67 -3.24 5.02
CA LEU A 290 -11.31 -4.58 4.54
C LEU A 290 -12.55 -5.42 4.16
N ALA A 291 -13.69 -5.18 4.80
CA ALA A 291 -14.94 -5.84 4.43
C ALA A 291 -15.45 -5.39 3.05
N ALA A 292 -15.29 -4.11 2.69
CA ALA A 292 -15.63 -3.62 1.36
C ALA A 292 -14.68 -4.20 0.28
N LEU A 293 -13.39 -4.35 0.59
CA LEU A 293 -12.47 -5.06 -0.30
C LEU A 293 -12.91 -6.52 -0.53
N ALA A 294 -13.30 -7.21 0.54
CA ALA A 294 -13.81 -8.59 0.42
C ALA A 294 -15.07 -8.64 -0.45
N GLU A 295 -15.99 -7.68 -0.28
CA GLU A 295 -17.20 -7.61 -1.09
C GLU A 295 -16.89 -7.49 -2.59
N ILE A 296 -16.03 -6.56 -2.98
CA ILE A 296 -15.69 -6.39 -4.40
C ILE A 296 -14.83 -7.52 -4.97
N ALA A 297 -14.12 -8.27 -4.11
CA ALA A 297 -13.33 -9.42 -4.54
C ALA A 297 -14.19 -10.68 -4.79
N TRP A 298 -15.32 -10.82 -4.08
CA TRP A 298 -16.13 -12.05 -4.10
C TRP A 298 -17.51 -11.88 -4.72
N THR A 299 -18.03 -10.63 -4.81
CA THR A 299 -19.36 -10.34 -5.33
C THR A 299 -19.28 -9.79 -6.74
N GLN A 300 -20.03 -10.38 -7.66
CA GLN A 300 -20.14 -9.89 -9.03
C GLN A 300 -20.76 -8.49 -9.04
N PRO A 301 -20.30 -7.56 -9.89
CA PRO A 301 -20.76 -6.17 -9.89
C PRO A 301 -22.28 -6.00 -9.93
N GLU A 302 -22.98 -6.79 -10.75
CA GLU A 302 -24.44 -6.75 -10.89
C GLU A 302 -25.21 -7.31 -9.71
N LYS A 303 -24.52 -7.95 -8.75
CA LYS A 303 -25.11 -8.50 -7.52
C LYS A 303 -24.83 -7.63 -6.30
N LYS A 304 -24.00 -6.60 -6.43
CA LYS A 304 -23.72 -5.69 -5.34
C LYS A 304 -24.96 -4.91 -4.95
N ASP A 305 -25.28 -4.89 -3.66
CA ASP A 305 -26.37 -4.12 -3.07
C ASP A 305 -25.88 -3.39 -1.82
N TRP A 306 -25.75 -2.07 -1.94
CA TRP A 306 -25.20 -1.24 -0.88
C TRP A 306 -26.01 -1.30 0.42
N THR A 307 -27.34 -1.34 0.32
CA THR A 307 -28.21 -1.38 1.51
C THR A 307 -28.04 -2.69 2.28
N SER A 308 -27.97 -3.80 1.55
CA SER A 308 -27.72 -5.12 2.14
C SER A 308 -26.32 -5.19 2.73
N PHE A 309 -25.33 -4.63 2.06
CA PHE A 309 -23.96 -4.54 2.57
C PHE A 309 -23.90 -3.76 3.89
N LEU A 310 -24.55 -2.60 3.99
CA LEU A 310 -24.57 -1.81 5.23
C LEU A 310 -25.23 -2.57 6.40
N LYS A 311 -26.29 -3.35 6.14
CA LYS A 311 -26.89 -4.21 7.17
C LYS A 311 -25.93 -5.31 7.64
N ALA A 312 -25.18 -5.91 6.71
CA ALA A 312 -24.16 -6.89 7.07
C ALA A 312 -23.01 -6.24 7.87
N MET A 313 -22.69 -4.99 7.58
CA MET A 313 -21.68 -4.22 8.32
C MET A 313 -22.07 -3.97 9.78
N ASP A 314 -23.34 -3.84 10.11
CA ASP A 314 -23.78 -3.70 11.51
C ASP A 314 -23.36 -4.95 12.31
N ILE A 315 -23.69 -6.15 11.80
CA ILE A 315 -23.32 -7.42 12.43
C ILE A 315 -21.79 -7.58 12.46
N TYR A 316 -21.10 -7.21 11.39
CA TYR A 316 -19.65 -7.28 11.32
C TYR A 316 -18.97 -6.40 12.40
N ASN A 317 -19.47 -5.17 12.57
CA ASN A 317 -18.97 -4.25 13.59
C ASN A 317 -19.23 -4.73 15.02
N GLU A 318 -20.35 -5.41 15.26
CA GLU A 318 -20.61 -6.09 16.54
C GLU A 318 -19.57 -7.20 16.81
N HIS A 319 -19.21 -7.98 15.77
CA HIS A 319 -18.17 -8.99 15.90
C HIS A 319 -16.78 -8.39 16.16
N LEU A 320 -16.44 -7.29 15.51
CA LEU A 320 -15.20 -6.56 15.78
C LEU A 320 -15.16 -6.09 17.23
N THR A 321 -16.27 -5.49 17.70
CA THR A 321 -16.42 -5.04 19.09
C THR A 321 -16.26 -6.19 20.09
N ALA A 322 -16.93 -7.31 19.85
CA ALA A 322 -16.84 -8.49 20.70
C ALA A 322 -15.44 -9.11 20.77
N LYS A 323 -14.64 -8.92 19.73
CA LYS A 323 -13.22 -9.34 19.67
C LYS A 323 -12.25 -8.30 20.22
N GLY A 324 -12.71 -7.12 20.64
CA GLY A 324 -11.87 -6.02 21.10
C GLY A 324 -11.06 -5.35 19.99
N ILE A 325 -11.43 -5.54 18.73
CA ILE A 325 -10.77 -4.92 17.58
C ILE A 325 -11.23 -3.47 17.46
N VAL A 326 -10.29 -2.56 17.41
CA VAL A 326 -10.56 -1.13 17.18
C VAL A 326 -10.85 -0.92 15.69
N TYR A 327 -11.95 -0.25 15.38
CA TYR A 327 -12.31 0.04 14.00
C TYR A 327 -12.86 1.47 13.86
N ALA A 328 -12.72 2.04 12.67
CA ALA A 328 -13.22 3.38 12.40
C ALA A 328 -14.75 3.40 12.33
N ARG A 329 -15.35 4.39 12.97
CA ARG A 329 -16.79 4.67 12.91
C ARG A 329 -17.14 5.77 11.93
N SER A 330 -16.23 6.14 11.07
CA SER A 330 -16.31 7.27 10.14
C SER A 330 -17.48 7.17 9.17
N MET A 331 -17.96 5.94 8.90
CA MET A 331 -19.17 5.71 8.11
C MET A 331 -20.44 6.29 8.75
N TYR A 332 -20.39 6.54 10.06
CA TYR A 332 -21.52 7.15 10.78
C TYR A 332 -21.39 8.68 10.93
N ASN A 333 -20.27 9.26 10.49
CA ASN A 333 -20.06 10.69 10.56
C ASN A 333 -21.00 11.42 9.62
N ILE A 334 -21.65 12.47 10.15
CA ILE A 334 -22.51 13.34 9.36
C ILE A 334 -21.62 14.27 8.53
N GLN A 335 -21.76 14.19 7.22
CA GLN A 335 -21.12 15.11 6.29
C GLN A 335 -21.93 16.39 6.22
N HIS A 336 -21.27 17.54 6.16
CA HIS A 336 -21.94 18.82 5.98
C HIS A 336 -21.38 19.59 4.79
N THR A 337 -22.28 20.23 4.06
CA THR A 337 -21.94 21.16 2.98
C THR A 337 -22.61 22.49 3.27
N VAL A 338 -21.84 23.57 3.25
CA VAL A 338 -22.35 24.91 3.49
C VAL A 338 -22.23 25.71 2.21
N THR A 339 -23.36 26.25 1.71
CA THR A 339 -23.40 27.10 0.52
C THR A 339 -24.12 28.42 0.84
N PRO A 340 -23.63 29.58 0.36
CA PRO A 340 -24.37 30.79 0.45
C PRO A 340 -25.54 30.76 -0.54
N GLU A 341 -26.74 31.08 -0.07
CA GLU A 341 -27.97 31.15 -0.87
C GLU A 341 -28.84 32.30 -0.35
N ASP A 342 -29.18 33.25 -1.20
CA ASP A 342 -30.07 34.40 -0.90
C ASP A 342 -29.73 35.19 0.38
N GLY A 343 -28.42 35.38 0.65
CA GLY A 343 -27.96 36.14 1.81
C GLY A 343 -27.93 35.34 3.13
N ALA A 344 -28.24 34.05 3.08
CA ALA A 344 -28.15 33.10 4.19
C ALA A 344 -27.15 31.99 3.90
N LEU A 345 -26.83 31.20 4.90
CA LEU A 345 -26.04 29.96 4.75
C LEU A 345 -27.00 28.77 4.70
N LYS A 346 -26.98 28.07 3.59
CA LYS A 346 -27.66 26.77 3.47
C LYS A 346 -26.74 25.68 3.90
N VAL A 347 -27.13 24.91 4.91
CA VAL A 347 -26.39 23.76 5.41
C VAL A 347 -27.11 22.50 4.97
N LYS A 348 -26.38 21.63 4.24
CA LYS A 348 -26.82 20.28 3.89
C LYS A 348 -26.11 19.31 4.80
N LEU A 349 -26.85 18.43 5.46
CA LEU A 349 -26.33 17.34 6.30
C LEU A 349 -26.64 16.00 5.63
N GLU A 350 -25.66 15.11 5.54
CA GLU A 350 -25.79 13.81 4.91
C GLU A 350 -25.08 12.75 5.75
N CYS A 351 -25.65 11.54 5.80
CA CYS A 351 -24.98 10.36 6.33
C CYS A 351 -24.96 9.27 5.25
N ILE A 352 -23.92 8.48 5.22
CA ILE A 352 -23.78 7.34 4.29
C ILE A 352 -24.87 6.27 4.54
N ARG A 353 -25.42 6.24 5.75
CA ARG A 353 -26.55 5.41 6.14
C ARG A 353 -27.85 6.05 5.68
N PRO A 354 -28.60 5.42 4.72
CA PRO A 354 -29.83 6.00 4.21
C PRO A 354 -30.99 5.97 5.24
N ASP A 355 -30.85 5.16 6.28
CA ASP A 355 -31.80 4.98 7.39
C ASP A 355 -31.41 5.76 8.65
N ALA A 356 -30.38 6.62 8.60
CA ALA A 356 -29.96 7.42 9.73
C ALA A 356 -30.92 8.59 10.01
N GLU A 357 -31.31 8.74 11.27
CA GLU A 357 -32.01 9.93 11.75
C GLU A 357 -30.97 10.98 12.17
N ILE A 358 -31.00 12.16 11.57
CA ILE A 358 -30.10 13.25 11.87
C ILE A 358 -30.82 14.30 12.72
N HIS A 359 -30.36 14.46 13.96
CA HIS A 359 -30.86 15.50 14.88
C HIS A 359 -29.91 16.70 14.87
N TYR A 360 -30.45 17.91 14.96
CA TYR A 360 -29.66 19.13 14.98
C TYR A 360 -30.23 20.18 15.93
N THR A 361 -29.37 21.12 16.34
CA THR A 361 -29.71 22.34 17.08
C THR A 361 -29.19 23.56 16.31
N THR A 362 -29.76 24.74 16.59
CA THR A 362 -29.30 26.01 16.01
C THR A 362 -28.78 26.99 17.06
N ASP A 363 -28.83 26.63 18.32
CA ASP A 363 -28.44 27.45 19.46
C ASP A 363 -27.06 27.03 20.06
N GLY A 364 -26.41 26.06 19.47
CA GLY A 364 -25.12 25.55 19.91
C GLY A 364 -25.21 24.52 21.04
N SER A 365 -26.43 24.11 21.42
CA SER A 365 -26.60 22.98 22.36
C SER A 365 -26.27 21.63 21.67
N GLU A 366 -25.84 20.66 22.46
CA GLU A 366 -25.60 19.29 21.95
C GLU A 366 -26.94 18.68 21.51
N PRO A 367 -27.06 18.18 20.26
CA PRO A 367 -28.28 17.54 19.80
C PRO A 367 -28.53 16.20 20.51
N ASP A 368 -29.79 15.92 20.81
CA ASP A 368 -30.27 14.65 21.33
C ASP A 368 -31.52 14.16 20.57
N VAL A 369 -32.08 13.04 20.96
CA VAL A 369 -33.27 12.45 20.32
C VAL A 369 -34.53 13.32 20.40
N SER A 370 -34.54 14.33 21.25
CA SER A 370 -35.64 15.32 21.36
C SER A 370 -35.40 16.58 20.51
N SER A 371 -34.21 16.75 19.97
CA SER A 371 -33.84 17.89 19.11
C SER A 371 -34.51 17.82 17.74
N CYS A 372 -34.42 18.90 16.97
CA CYS A 372 -35.03 18.96 15.64
C CYS A 372 -34.53 17.78 14.75
N LEU A 373 -35.46 17.04 14.18
CA LEU A 373 -35.18 15.97 13.22
C LEU A 373 -35.06 16.55 11.82
N LEU A 374 -33.94 16.26 11.14
CA LEU A 374 -33.78 16.61 9.74
C LEU A 374 -34.50 15.59 8.87
N TYR A 375 -35.54 16.00 8.18
CA TYR A 375 -36.25 15.16 7.20
C TYR A 375 -35.49 15.14 5.88
N THR A 376 -34.92 13.99 5.52
CA THR A 376 -34.15 13.80 4.28
C THR A 376 -35.00 13.46 3.06
N SER A 377 -36.30 13.31 3.22
CA SER A 377 -37.21 13.09 2.08
C SER A 377 -37.64 14.41 1.43
N PRO A 378 -37.43 14.57 0.12
CA PRO A 378 -38.20 15.57 -0.61
C PRO A 378 -39.67 15.11 -0.55
N SER A 379 -40.48 15.84 0.18
CA SER A 379 -41.94 15.68 0.09
C SER A 379 -42.33 15.87 -1.36
N PRO A 380 -42.99 14.93 -2.02
CA PRO A 380 -43.56 15.18 -3.32
C PRO A 380 -44.74 16.13 -3.14
N ARG A 381 -44.58 17.36 -3.56
CA ARG A 381 -45.68 18.27 -3.86
C ARG A 381 -45.52 18.85 -5.24
#